data_9e0d8537935baa7f2ae8d86f16318dc4
#
_entry.id   9e0d8537935baa7f2ae8d86f16318dc4
#
_cell.length_a   1.000
_cell.length_b   1.000
_cell.length_c   1.000
_cell.angle_alpha   90.00
_cell.angle_beta   90.00
_cell.angle_gamma   90.00
#
_symmetry.space_group_name_H-M   'P 1'
#
loop_
_entity.id
_entity.type
_entity.pdbx_description
1 polymer ?
#
loop_
_entity_poly.entity_id
_entity_poly.type
_entity_poly.pdbx_seq_one_letter_code
_entity_poly.pdbx_strand_id
1 'polypeptide(L)'
;MIVNIRGYSGSGKSTAVKNIMSLYNDKEVLITRKHRPLITRLYNTLELNECIVIGPYDDKNQTLGCDTIAYNEQIKLLIEYFDDLKYDVLCEGMMLSTNHTIISELCKHRDVSVIYLDVPHEQIIKQRKQRASDNNRSTDFKHDISVMNNKTVEKSLDKIQNTCNNVYKIGNDKILETFISIVHSPIRKIITENMDDRFDLMCRYDTMTSKKLNDKKFNMELFDVKS
;
A
#
# COMPACT_ATOMS: atom_id res chain seq x y z
N MET A 1 8.58 -10.46 -4.07
CA MET A 1 7.11 -10.64 -4.24
C MET A 1 6.40 -9.35 -3.94
N ILE A 2 5.45 -8.96 -4.75
CA ILE A 2 4.64 -7.76 -4.52
C ILE A 2 3.24 -8.20 -4.11
N VAL A 3 2.74 -7.75 -2.96
CA VAL A 3 1.39 -8.02 -2.47
C VAL A 3 0.59 -6.72 -2.43
N ASN A 4 -0.44 -6.63 -3.27
CA ASN A 4 -1.32 -5.47 -3.32
C ASN A 4 -2.70 -5.79 -2.72
N ILE A 5 -3.06 -5.13 -1.61
CA ILE A 5 -4.37 -5.27 -0.98
C ILE A 5 -5.33 -4.25 -1.57
N ARG A 6 -6.46 -4.73 -2.06
CA ARG A 6 -7.52 -3.94 -2.71
C ARG A 6 -8.87 -4.13 -2.05
N GLY A 7 -9.78 -3.28 -2.37
CA GLY A 7 -11.17 -3.33 -1.90
C GLY A 7 -11.77 -1.94 -1.77
N TYR A 8 -13.03 -1.88 -1.42
CA TYR A 8 -13.77 -0.64 -1.23
C TYR A 8 -13.21 0.23 -0.09
N SER A 9 -13.55 1.50 -0.11
CA SER A 9 -13.31 2.35 1.06
C SER A 9 -14.12 1.81 2.24
N GLY A 10 -13.43 1.55 3.35
CA GLY A 10 -14.05 0.93 4.54
C GLY A 10 -14.09 -0.60 4.53
N SER A 11 -13.47 -1.28 3.54
CA SER A 11 -13.38 -2.75 3.55
C SER A 11 -12.36 -3.32 4.54
N GLY A 12 -11.59 -2.49 5.23
CA GLY A 12 -10.61 -2.95 6.20
C GLY A 12 -9.19 -3.13 5.66
N LYS A 13 -8.85 -2.61 4.47
CA LYS A 13 -7.49 -2.72 3.89
C LYS A 13 -6.37 -2.32 4.84
N SER A 14 -6.46 -1.14 5.44
CA SER A 14 -5.42 -0.67 6.36
C SER A 14 -5.36 -1.49 7.66
N THR A 15 -6.50 -2.04 8.10
CA THR A 15 -6.53 -3.00 9.21
C THR A 15 -5.86 -4.31 8.82
N ALA A 16 -6.10 -4.79 7.59
CA ALA A 16 -5.44 -5.97 7.05
C ALA A 16 -3.91 -5.79 7.04
N VAL A 17 -3.41 -4.64 6.58
CA VAL A 17 -1.96 -4.34 6.63
C VAL A 17 -1.45 -4.32 8.06
N LYS A 18 -2.13 -3.68 9.01
CA LYS A 18 -1.74 -3.68 10.43
C LYS A 18 -1.68 -5.09 11.02
N ASN A 19 -2.64 -5.95 10.67
CA ASN A 19 -2.64 -7.34 11.09
C ASN A 19 -1.46 -8.12 10.49
N ILE A 20 -1.12 -7.90 9.22
CA ILE A 20 0.07 -8.47 8.59
C ILE A 20 1.34 -7.96 9.27
N MET A 21 1.43 -6.66 9.56
CA MET A 21 2.58 -6.10 10.28
C MET A 21 2.79 -6.74 11.67
N SER A 22 1.73 -7.25 12.30
CA SER A 22 1.83 -7.93 13.59
C SER A 22 2.39 -9.35 13.52
N LEU A 23 2.57 -9.93 12.34
CA LEU A 23 3.26 -11.20 12.13
C LEU A 23 4.78 -11.09 12.30
N TYR A 24 5.30 -9.89 12.26
CA TYR A 24 6.73 -9.60 12.34
C TYR A 24 7.09 -9.09 13.74
N ASN A 25 8.17 -9.60 14.30
CA ASN A 25 8.61 -9.24 15.66
C ASN A 25 9.16 -7.82 15.72
N ASP A 26 9.85 -7.40 14.66
CA ASP A 26 10.54 -6.12 14.61
C ASP A 26 10.13 -5.31 13.39
N LYS A 27 10.19 -3.98 13.54
CA LYS A 27 9.93 -3.02 12.48
C LYS A 27 10.88 -1.83 12.57
N GLU A 28 11.33 -1.38 11.42
CA GLU A 28 12.21 -0.23 11.27
C GLU A 28 11.63 0.75 10.26
N VAL A 29 11.60 2.02 10.58
CA VAL A 29 11.24 3.06 9.62
C VAL A 29 12.47 3.44 8.82
N LEU A 30 12.53 3.05 7.55
CA LEU A 30 13.65 3.35 6.66
C LEU A 30 13.58 4.77 6.11
N ILE A 31 12.39 5.26 5.79
CA ILE A 31 12.17 6.57 5.20
C ILE A 31 10.97 7.23 5.88
N THR A 32 11.14 8.48 6.30
CA THR A 32 10.06 9.35 6.78
C THR A 32 9.78 10.48 5.79
N ARG A 33 8.53 10.91 5.72
CA ARG A 33 8.14 12.11 4.98
C ARG A 33 7.06 12.85 5.76
N LYS A 34 7.22 14.17 5.92
CA LYS A 34 6.29 15.00 6.73
C LYS A 34 6.04 14.40 8.12
N HIS A 35 7.12 13.97 8.77
CA HIS A 35 7.12 13.34 10.10
C HIS A 35 6.29 12.05 10.22
N ARG A 36 6.02 11.37 9.10
CA ARG A 36 5.31 10.09 9.07
C ARG A 36 6.13 9.04 8.32
N PRO A 37 6.07 7.77 8.74
CA PRO A 37 6.72 6.68 8.00
C PRO A 37 6.23 6.65 6.55
N LEU A 38 7.13 6.72 5.59
CA LEU A 38 6.83 6.47 4.18
C LEU A 38 7.15 5.02 3.83
N ILE A 39 8.25 4.50 4.36
CA ILE A 39 8.71 3.13 4.16
C ILE A 39 9.01 2.52 5.52
N THR A 40 8.38 1.40 5.80
CA THR A 40 8.63 0.59 7.00
C THR A 40 9.10 -0.80 6.59
N ARG A 41 10.26 -1.22 7.09
CA ARG A 41 10.79 -2.58 6.98
C ARG A 41 10.26 -3.41 8.14
N LEU A 42 9.79 -4.61 7.82
CA LEU A 42 9.36 -5.63 8.76
C LEU A 42 10.33 -6.80 8.68
N TYR A 43 10.80 -7.26 9.81
CA TYR A 43 11.81 -8.31 9.85
C TYR A 43 11.73 -9.17 11.10
N ASN A 44 12.68 -10.09 11.25
CA ASN A 44 12.82 -10.96 12.42
C ASN A 44 11.61 -11.87 12.63
N THR A 45 11.32 -12.69 11.63
CA THR A 45 10.46 -13.87 11.76
C THR A 45 11.24 -15.11 11.35
N LEU A 46 10.78 -16.28 11.80
CA LEU A 46 11.44 -17.55 11.47
C LEU A 46 11.00 -18.10 10.09
N GLU A 47 9.88 -17.64 9.57
CA GLU A 47 9.19 -18.28 8.45
C GLU A 47 8.89 -17.35 7.26
N LEU A 48 8.98 -16.05 7.45
CA LEU A 48 8.64 -15.07 6.41
C LEU A 48 9.88 -14.28 5.97
N ASN A 49 9.91 -13.90 4.70
CA ASN A 49 10.88 -12.95 4.21
C ASN A 49 10.68 -11.57 4.84
N GLU A 50 11.72 -10.77 4.86
CA GLU A 50 11.58 -9.36 5.21
C GLU A 50 10.64 -8.66 4.24
N CYS A 51 9.78 -7.82 4.79
CA CYS A 51 8.73 -7.15 4.04
C CYS A 51 8.84 -5.63 4.16
N ILE A 52 8.69 -4.94 3.05
CA ILE A 52 8.58 -3.49 2.99
C ILE A 52 7.10 -3.09 2.90
N VAL A 53 6.68 -2.24 3.81
CA VAL A 53 5.33 -1.65 3.81
C VAL A 53 5.41 -0.21 3.31
N ILE A 54 4.65 0.11 2.26
CA ILE A 54 4.62 1.44 1.65
C ILE A 54 3.48 2.27 2.23
N GLY A 55 3.83 3.43 2.77
CA GLY A 55 2.92 4.39 3.39
C GLY A 55 2.82 4.26 4.91
N PRO A 56 2.24 5.26 5.57
CA PRO A 56 2.10 5.28 7.01
C PRO A 56 0.94 4.40 7.49
N TYR A 57 1.14 3.75 8.64
CA TYR A 57 0.14 2.99 9.38
C TYR A 57 0.12 3.38 10.87
N ASP A 58 0.51 4.61 11.16
CA ASP A 58 0.44 5.19 12.50
C ASP A 58 -1.01 5.37 12.98
N ASP A 59 -1.21 5.51 14.29
CA ASP A 59 -2.53 5.57 14.91
C ASP A 59 -3.17 6.97 14.88
N LYS A 60 -2.61 7.92 14.12
CA LYS A 60 -3.04 9.32 14.11
C LYS A 60 -4.27 9.61 13.24
N ASN A 61 -5.21 8.69 13.08
CA ASN A 61 -6.52 8.87 12.40
C ASN A 61 -6.50 9.63 11.07
N GLN A 62 -5.41 9.51 10.32
CA GLN A 62 -5.18 10.19 9.05
C GLN A 62 -5.27 9.21 7.88
N THR A 63 -5.17 9.74 6.67
CA THR A 63 -4.99 8.90 5.47
C THR A 63 -3.80 7.97 5.67
N LEU A 64 -3.97 6.68 5.34
CA LEU A 64 -2.99 5.62 5.54
C LEU A 64 -2.55 5.03 4.19
N GLY A 65 -1.48 4.27 4.22
CA GLY A 65 -0.98 3.56 3.05
C GLY A 65 -0.57 4.48 1.90
N CYS A 66 -0.66 3.96 0.69
CA CYS A 66 -0.27 4.68 -0.52
C CYS A 66 -1.13 5.91 -0.85
N ASP A 67 -2.29 6.08 -0.21
CA ASP A 67 -3.13 7.28 -0.39
C ASP A 67 -2.47 8.57 0.15
N THR A 68 -1.37 8.44 0.88
CA THR A 68 -0.53 9.57 1.32
C THR A 68 0.49 10.01 0.28
N ILE A 69 0.67 9.24 -0.78
CA ILE A 69 1.61 9.50 -1.87
C ILE A 69 0.87 10.20 -3.00
N ALA A 70 1.42 11.31 -3.47
CA ALA A 70 0.71 12.20 -4.39
C ALA A 70 0.52 11.61 -5.80
N TYR A 71 1.45 10.78 -6.26
CA TYR A 71 1.48 10.30 -7.64
C TYR A 71 1.69 8.80 -7.75
N ASN A 72 1.00 8.22 -8.71
CA ASN A 72 1.08 6.79 -9.02
C ASN A 72 2.50 6.35 -9.41
N GLU A 73 3.22 7.19 -10.13
CA GLU A 73 4.59 6.93 -10.57
C GLU A 73 5.56 6.82 -9.39
N GLN A 74 5.30 7.60 -8.31
CA GLN A 74 6.09 7.49 -7.08
C GLN A 74 5.84 6.17 -6.36
N ILE A 75 4.58 5.72 -6.32
CA ILE A 75 4.22 4.41 -5.74
C ILE A 75 4.92 3.30 -6.54
N LYS A 76 4.84 3.36 -7.87
CA LYS A 76 5.49 2.38 -8.75
C LYS A 76 7.00 2.34 -8.53
N LEU A 77 7.66 3.50 -8.48
CA LEU A 77 9.09 3.61 -8.21
C LEU A 77 9.48 2.92 -6.90
N LEU A 78 8.74 3.17 -5.81
CA LEU A 78 9.03 2.56 -4.52
C LEU A 78 8.85 1.03 -4.56
N ILE A 79 7.77 0.56 -5.18
CA ILE A 79 7.50 -0.87 -5.31
C ILE A 79 8.65 -1.55 -6.08
N GLU A 80 9.02 -1.01 -7.24
CA GLU A 80 10.04 -1.58 -8.11
C GLU A 80 11.41 -1.60 -7.42
N TYR A 81 11.78 -0.52 -6.75
CA TYR A 81 13.06 -0.41 -6.06
C TYR A 81 13.23 -1.49 -4.99
N PHE A 82 12.25 -1.67 -4.11
CA PHE A 82 12.36 -2.66 -3.03
C PHE A 82 12.18 -4.11 -3.51
N ASP A 83 11.38 -4.34 -4.55
CA ASP A 83 11.29 -5.66 -5.18
C ASP A 83 12.62 -6.05 -5.87
N ASP A 84 13.33 -5.10 -6.48
CA ASP A 84 14.66 -5.33 -7.06
C ASP A 84 15.69 -5.72 -5.98
N LEU A 85 15.57 -5.16 -4.79
CA LEU A 85 16.36 -5.53 -3.60
C LEU A 85 15.92 -6.86 -2.96
N LYS A 86 14.90 -7.54 -3.52
CA LYS A 86 14.40 -8.86 -3.10
C LYS A 86 13.60 -8.86 -1.81
N TYR A 87 13.15 -7.73 -1.34
CA TYR A 87 12.12 -7.67 -0.30
C TYR A 87 10.77 -8.16 -0.83
N ASP A 88 9.93 -8.65 0.08
CA ASP A 88 8.51 -8.67 -0.17
C ASP A 88 7.95 -7.25 -0.01
N VAL A 89 7.05 -6.81 -0.88
CA VAL A 89 6.54 -5.44 -0.88
C VAL A 89 5.03 -5.46 -0.67
N LEU A 90 4.57 -4.87 0.42
CA LEU A 90 3.16 -4.76 0.77
C LEU A 90 2.66 -3.33 0.52
N CYS A 91 1.62 -3.21 -0.29
CA CYS A 91 1.02 -1.91 -0.61
C CYS A 91 -0.51 -1.98 -0.64
N GLU A 92 -1.17 -0.92 -0.17
CA GLU A 92 -2.61 -0.72 -0.28
C GLU A 92 -2.94 0.77 -0.42
N GLY A 93 -4.11 1.06 -0.92
CA GLY A 93 -4.66 2.41 -1.01
C GLY A 93 -5.89 2.44 -1.88
N MET A 94 -6.72 3.45 -1.69
CA MET A 94 -7.90 3.67 -2.53
C MET A 94 -7.49 4.02 -3.95
N MET A 95 -6.42 4.80 -4.10
CA MET A 95 -5.84 5.15 -5.40
C MET A 95 -5.41 3.91 -6.17
N LEU A 96 -4.74 2.95 -5.52
CA LEU A 96 -4.39 1.66 -6.10
C LEU A 96 -5.64 0.82 -6.38
N SER A 97 -6.67 0.87 -5.53
CA SER A 97 -7.90 0.09 -5.70
C SER A 97 -8.76 0.57 -6.86
N THR A 98 -8.78 1.88 -7.16
CA THR A 98 -9.54 2.46 -8.26
C THR A 98 -8.79 2.49 -9.59
N ASN A 99 -7.46 2.45 -9.55
CA ASN A 99 -6.60 2.46 -10.74
C ASN A 99 -5.91 1.09 -10.91
N HIS A 100 -6.13 0.47 -12.08
CA HIS A 100 -5.51 -0.83 -12.40
C HIS A 100 -4.11 -0.70 -13.00
N THR A 101 -3.78 0.46 -13.61
CA THR A 101 -2.64 0.62 -14.53
C THR A 101 -1.31 0.18 -13.90
N ILE A 102 -0.98 0.68 -12.70
CA ILE A 102 0.29 0.33 -12.03
C ILE A 102 0.39 -1.17 -11.82
N ILE A 103 -0.63 -1.76 -11.21
CA ILE A 103 -0.60 -3.18 -10.85
C ILE A 103 -0.58 -4.04 -12.12
N SER A 104 -1.38 -3.69 -13.13
CA SER A 104 -1.37 -4.40 -14.42
C SER A 104 -0.03 -4.29 -15.16
N GLU A 105 0.68 -3.17 -15.04
CA GLU A 105 2.03 -3.04 -15.58
C GLU A 105 3.03 -3.89 -14.81
N LEU A 106 2.99 -3.86 -13.49
CA LEU A 106 3.87 -4.68 -12.65
C LEU A 106 3.67 -6.18 -12.90
N CYS A 107 2.43 -6.63 -13.05
CA CYS A 107 2.11 -8.04 -13.36
C CYS A 107 2.74 -8.57 -14.66
N LYS A 108 3.14 -7.71 -15.59
CA LYS A 108 3.81 -8.12 -16.84
C LYS A 108 5.27 -8.55 -16.64
N HIS A 109 5.92 -8.08 -15.59
CA HIS A 109 7.38 -8.19 -15.44
C HIS A 109 7.81 -8.63 -14.05
N ARG A 110 6.87 -8.71 -13.10
CA ARG A 110 7.15 -8.99 -11.69
C ARG A 110 6.15 -9.99 -11.12
N ASP A 111 6.56 -10.62 -10.04
CA ASP A 111 5.71 -11.53 -9.29
C ASP A 111 4.78 -10.72 -8.37
N VAL A 112 3.53 -10.59 -8.80
CA VAL A 112 2.50 -9.78 -8.13
C VAL A 112 1.34 -10.66 -7.73
N SER A 113 0.96 -10.57 -6.47
CA SER A 113 -0.27 -11.13 -5.92
C SER A 113 -1.23 -10.03 -5.50
N VAL A 114 -2.47 -10.15 -5.87
CA VAL A 114 -3.54 -9.19 -5.53
C VAL A 114 -4.51 -9.85 -4.56
N ILE A 115 -4.67 -9.28 -3.39
CA ILE A 115 -5.67 -9.68 -2.41
C ILE A 115 -6.82 -8.67 -2.45
N TYR A 116 -7.97 -9.10 -2.91
CA TYR A 116 -9.19 -8.30 -2.91
C TYR A 116 -10.06 -8.66 -1.71
N LEU A 117 -10.30 -7.68 -0.84
CA LEU A 117 -11.17 -7.84 0.32
C LEU A 117 -12.64 -7.76 -0.12
N ASP A 118 -13.26 -8.93 -0.24
CA ASP A 118 -14.66 -9.08 -0.61
C ASP A 118 -15.53 -9.04 0.65
N VAL A 119 -15.92 -7.81 1.02
CA VAL A 119 -16.66 -7.52 2.25
C VAL A 119 -18.08 -7.12 1.88
N PRO A 120 -19.12 -7.69 2.53
CA PRO A 120 -20.52 -7.33 2.29
C PRO A 120 -20.75 -5.82 2.43
N HIS A 121 -21.55 -5.26 1.52
CA HIS A 121 -21.80 -3.82 1.45
C HIS A 121 -22.35 -3.23 2.77
N GLU A 122 -23.23 -3.95 3.43
CA GLU A 122 -23.79 -3.54 4.73
C GLU A 122 -22.71 -3.40 5.81
N GLN A 123 -21.75 -4.32 5.82
CA GLN A 123 -20.62 -4.27 6.75
C GLN A 123 -19.72 -3.07 6.44
N ILE A 124 -19.48 -2.76 5.16
CA ILE A 124 -18.72 -1.58 4.75
C ILE A 124 -19.38 -0.29 5.23
N ILE A 125 -20.69 -0.17 5.05
CA ILE A 125 -21.46 0.99 5.52
C ILE A 125 -21.35 1.12 7.04
N LYS A 126 -21.52 0.02 7.78
CA LYS A 126 -21.39 0.00 9.25
C LYS A 126 -20.02 0.47 9.70
N GLN A 127 -18.93 -0.05 9.10
CA GLN A 127 -17.56 0.34 9.42
C GLN A 127 -17.27 1.82 9.10
N ARG A 128 -17.83 2.33 8.00
CA ARG A 128 -17.68 3.75 7.63
C ARG A 128 -18.42 4.66 8.59
N LYS A 129 -19.65 4.32 8.99
CA LYS A 129 -20.42 5.07 9.98
C LYS A 129 -19.70 5.11 11.33
N GLN A 130 -19.20 3.97 11.79
CA GLN A 130 -18.42 3.90 13.03
C GLN A 130 -17.20 4.82 12.98
N ARG A 131 -16.39 4.72 11.91
CA ARG A 131 -15.22 5.60 11.72
C ARG A 131 -15.58 7.09 11.67
N ALA A 132 -16.71 7.44 11.08
CA ALA A 132 -17.16 8.83 11.03
C ALA A 132 -17.56 9.33 12.43
N SER A 133 -18.27 8.51 13.20
CA SER A 133 -18.62 8.78 14.58
C SER A 133 -17.37 8.97 15.45
N ASP A 134 -16.42 8.04 15.37
CA ASP A 134 -15.15 8.08 16.13
C ASP A 134 -14.31 9.33 15.84
N ASN A 135 -14.47 9.90 14.65
CA ASN A 135 -13.78 11.12 14.22
C ASN A 135 -14.62 12.40 14.30
N ASN A 136 -15.76 12.37 14.98
CA ASN A 136 -16.72 13.48 15.07
C ASN A 136 -17.09 14.07 13.69
N ARG A 137 -17.22 13.23 12.66
CA ARG A 137 -17.62 13.62 11.31
C ARG A 137 -19.09 13.26 11.07
N SER A 138 -19.75 13.97 10.15
CA SER A 138 -21.10 13.60 9.75
C SER A 138 -21.17 12.14 9.29
N THR A 139 -22.17 11.41 9.77
CA THR A 139 -22.47 10.04 9.35
C THR A 139 -23.34 9.98 8.10
N ASP A 140 -23.80 11.13 7.60
CA ASP A 140 -24.55 11.24 6.35
C ASP A 140 -23.58 11.13 5.15
N PHE A 141 -23.35 9.91 4.73
CA PHE A 141 -22.60 9.67 3.50
C PHE A 141 -23.50 9.93 2.29
N LYS A 142 -23.04 10.77 1.36
CA LYS A 142 -23.68 10.86 0.05
C LYS A 142 -23.58 9.49 -0.61
N HIS A 143 -24.68 8.78 -0.63
CA HIS A 143 -24.81 7.41 -1.13
C HIS A 143 -24.22 7.28 -2.55
N ASP A 144 -24.42 8.29 -3.40
CA ASP A 144 -24.03 8.30 -4.80
C ASP A 144 -22.50 8.23 -5.01
N ILE A 145 -21.71 8.96 -4.20
CA ILE A 145 -20.23 8.93 -4.33
C ILE A 145 -19.69 7.55 -3.91
N SER A 146 -20.30 6.92 -2.95
CA SER A 146 -19.93 5.57 -2.51
C SER A 146 -20.19 4.53 -3.61
N VAL A 147 -21.33 4.60 -4.27
CA VAL A 147 -21.71 3.68 -5.36
C VAL A 147 -20.81 3.86 -6.58
N MET A 148 -20.49 5.11 -6.95
CA MET A 148 -19.58 5.38 -8.07
C MET A 148 -18.16 4.85 -7.82
N ASN A 149 -17.63 5.05 -6.60
CA ASN A 149 -16.31 4.53 -6.24
C ASN A 149 -16.27 2.99 -6.24
N ASN A 150 -17.36 2.34 -5.81
CA ASN A 150 -17.45 0.88 -5.83
C ASN A 150 -17.41 0.33 -7.27
N LYS A 151 -18.19 0.90 -8.18
CA LYS A 151 -18.14 0.52 -9.61
C LYS A 151 -16.76 0.71 -10.23
N THR A 152 -16.03 1.74 -9.81
CA THR A 152 -14.66 1.99 -10.29
C THR A 152 -13.69 0.93 -9.76
N VAL A 153 -13.82 0.53 -8.49
CA VAL A 153 -13.01 -0.54 -7.89
C VAL A 153 -13.27 -1.87 -8.59
N GLU A 154 -14.54 -2.22 -8.85
CA GLU A 154 -14.92 -3.44 -9.56
C GLU A 154 -14.34 -3.48 -10.97
N LYS A 155 -14.55 -2.43 -11.77
CA LYS A 155 -13.97 -2.32 -13.12
C LYS A 155 -12.45 -2.38 -13.12
N SER A 156 -11.81 -1.85 -12.08
CA SER A 156 -10.36 -1.93 -11.93
C SER A 156 -9.92 -3.35 -11.61
N LEU A 157 -10.68 -4.07 -10.77
CA LEU A 157 -10.41 -5.46 -10.44
C LEU A 157 -10.57 -6.37 -11.67
N ASP A 158 -11.63 -6.21 -12.45
CA ASP A 158 -11.87 -6.99 -13.67
C ASP A 158 -10.68 -6.87 -14.64
N LYS A 159 -10.15 -5.65 -14.82
CA LYS A 159 -8.97 -5.43 -15.66
C LYS A 159 -7.71 -6.09 -15.11
N ILE A 160 -7.55 -6.11 -13.79
CA ILE A 160 -6.41 -6.77 -13.14
C ILE A 160 -6.52 -8.29 -13.29
N GLN A 161 -7.69 -8.86 -13.13
CA GLN A 161 -7.91 -10.30 -13.31
C GLN A 161 -7.53 -10.79 -14.71
N ASN A 162 -7.60 -9.91 -15.72
CA ASN A 162 -7.17 -10.23 -17.09
C ASN A 162 -5.65 -10.13 -17.29
N THR A 163 -4.89 -9.58 -16.34
CA THR A 163 -3.45 -9.32 -16.48
C THR A 163 -2.60 -9.96 -15.39
N CYS A 164 -3.18 -10.27 -14.25
CA CYS A 164 -2.51 -10.87 -13.10
C CYS A 164 -3.04 -12.29 -12.87
N ASN A 165 -2.14 -13.25 -12.78
CA ASN A 165 -2.50 -14.65 -12.55
C ASN A 165 -2.91 -14.93 -11.09
N ASN A 166 -2.39 -14.16 -10.14
CA ASN A 166 -2.54 -14.38 -8.71
C ASN A 166 -3.50 -13.33 -8.12
N VAL A 167 -4.81 -13.56 -8.24
CA VAL A 167 -5.85 -12.69 -7.67
C VAL A 167 -6.72 -13.49 -6.70
N TYR A 168 -6.70 -13.11 -5.43
CA TYR A 168 -7.41 -13.77 -4.34
C TYR A 168 -8.57 -12.88 -3.87
N LYS A 169 -9.81 -13.36 -4.03
CA LYS A 169 -11.00 -12.71 -3.44
C LYS A 169 -11.31 -13.38 -2.11
N ILE A 170 -11.19 -12.66 -1.01
CA ILE A 170 -11.29 -13.22 0.34
C ILE A 170 -12.03 -12.29 1.31
N GLY A 171 -12.60 -12.86 2.36
CA GLY A 171 -13.07 -12.11 3.53
C GLY A 171 -11.91 -11.62 4.41
N ASN A 172 -12.19 -10.69 5.31
CA ASN A 172 -11.16 -10.13 6.20
C ASN A 172 -10.55 -11.15 7.17
N ASP A 173 -11.29 -12.20 7.50
CA ASP A 173 -10.87 -13.30 8.38
C ASP A 173 -9.76 -14.18 7.76
N LYS A 174 -9.65 -14.20 6.44
CA LYS A 174 -8.69 -15.02 5.69
C LYS A 174 -7.39 -14.29 5.33
N ILE A 175 -7.24 -13.02 5.71
CA ILE A 175 -6.13 -12.18 5.23
C ILE A 175 -4.76 -12.71 5.63
N LEU A 176 -4.58 -13.13 6.89
CA LEU A 176 -3.29 -13.60 7.39
C LEU A 176 -2.89 -14.92 6.75
N GLU A 177 -3.83 -15.88 6.69
CA GLU A 177 -3.62 -17.18 6.05
C GLU A 177 -3.23 -17.01 4.58
N THR A 178 -3.98 -16.16 3.85
CA THR A 178 -3.70 -15.89 2.42
C THR A 178 -2.37 -15.18 2.24
N PHE A 179 -2.05 -14.17 3.06
CA PHE A 179 -0.77 -13.48 2.99
C PHE A 179 0.39 -14.45 3.21
N ILE A 180 0.33 -15.26 4.28
CA ILE A 180 1.36 -16.26 4.58
C ILE A 180 1.53 -17.23 3.41
N SER A 181 0.44 -17.74 2.84
CA SER A 181 0.52 -18.67 1.70
C SER A 181 1.17 -18.06 0.46
N ILE A 182 1.01 -16.75 0.24
CA ILE A 182 1.62 -16.02 -0.87
C ILE A 182 3.13 -15.82 -0.64
N VAL A 183 3.52 -15.36 0.55
CA VAL A 183 4.91 -14.99 0.85
C VAL A 183 5.73 -16.15 1.41
N HIS A 184 5.10 -17.28 1.71
CA HIS A 184 5.76 -18.51 2.16
C HIS A 184 6.49 -19.16 0.97
N SER A 185 7.59 -18.55 0.61
CA SER A 185 8.52 -18.95 -0.45
C SER A 185 9.90 -19.16 0.18
N PRO A 186 10.82 -19.91 -0.46
CA PRO A 186 12.19 -20.03 0.07
C PRO A 186 12.75 -18.65 0.37
N ILE A 187 13.37 -18.50 1.55
CA ILE A 187 13.95 -17.25 2.02
C ILE A 187 14.84 -16.66 0.93
N ARG A 188 14.49 -15.48 0.47
CA ARG A 188 15.23 -14.76 -0.55
C ARG A 188 16.42 -14.06 0.08
N LYS A 189 17.56 -14.12 -0.57
CA LYS A 189 18.72 -13.31 -0.16
C LYS A 189 18.47 -11.86 -0.56
N ILE A 190 18.29 -11.02 0.44
CA ILE A 190 18.11 -9.58 0.27
C ILE A 190 19.42 -8.98 -0.24
N ILE A 191 19.33 -8.11 -1.23
CA ILE A 191 20.46 -7.31 -1.71
C ILE A 191 20.62 -6.13 -0.77
N THR A 192 21.75 -6.05 -0.07
CA THR A 192 22.04 -4.94 0.83
C THR A 192 22.17 -3.65 0.03
N GLU A 193 21.32 -2.69 0.31
CA GLU A 193 21.44 -1.32 -0.22
C GLU A 193 22.48 -0.52 0.57
N ASN A 194 23.09 0.44 -0.07
CA ASN A 194 23.90 1.44 0.62
C ASN A 194 23.11 2.75 0.83
N MET A 195 23.65 3.69 1.60
CA MET A 195 22.98 4.97 1.86
C MET A 195 22.82 5.83 0.59
N ASP A 196 23.77 5.72 -0.35
CA ASP A 196 23.72 6.49 -1.60
C ASP A 196 22.55 6.03 -2.49
N ASP A 197 22.27 4.71 -2.55
CA ASP A 197 21.13 4.16 -3.29
C ASP A 197 19.80 4.70 -2.75
N ARG A 198 19.71 4.84 -1.43
CA ARG A 198 18.52 5.38 -0.78
C ARG A 198 18.35 6.87 -1.05
N PHE A 199 19.45 7.61 -1.06
CA PHE A 199 19.46 9.03 -1.44
C PHE A 199 19.03 9.20 -2.90
N ASP A 200 19.56 8.42 -3.83
CA ASP A 200 19.20 8.45 -5.25
C ASP A 200 17.72 8.11 -5.45
N LEU A 201 17.19 7.12 -4.73
CA LEU A 201 15.76 6.80 -4.74
C LEU A 201 14.92 8.04 -4.38
N MET A 202 15.30 8.74 -3.32
CA MET A 202 14.54 9.91 -2.87
C MET A 202 14.66 11.10 -3.81
N CYS A 203 15.84 11.30 -4.42
CA CYS A 203 16.01 12.31 -5.47
C CYS A 203 15.11 12.03 -6.68
N ARG A 204 15.02 10.78 -7.13
CA ARG A 204 14.10 10.36 -8.20
C ARG A 204 12.64 10.56 -7.81
N TYR A 205 12.27 10.18 -6.59
CA TYR A 205 10.92 10.35 -6.05
C TYR A 205 10.49 11.82 -6.07
N ASP A 206 11.36 12.74 -5.64
CA ASP A 206 11.06 14.17 -5.60
C ASP A 206 11.05 14.83 -6.98
N THR A 207 11.91 14.37 -7.88
CA THR A 207 11.91 14.84 -9.28
C THR A 207 10.56 14.55 -9.96
N MET A 208 9.91 13.43 -9.66
CA MET A 208 8.56 13.14 -10.16
C MET A 208 7.51 14.11 -9.62
N THR A 209 7.71 14.61 -8.39
CA THR A 209 6.85 15.63 -7.81
C THR A 209 7.03 16.98 -8.52
N SER A 210 8.26 17.38 -8.80
CA SER A 210 8.58 18.69 -9.38
C SER A 210 8.19 18.82 -10.86
N LYS A 211 8.24 17.73 -11.63
CA LYS A 211 7.80 17.75 -13.05
C LYS A 211 6.32 18.09 -13.23
N LYS A 212 5.47 17.80 -12.23
CA LYS A 212 4.03 18.14 -12.26
C LYS A 212 3.69 19.43 -11.51
N LEU A 213 4.66 20.03 -10.80
CA LEU A 213 4.48 21.25 -9.99
C LEU A 213 5.05 22.51 -10.63
N ASN A 214 5.40 22.49 -11.92
CA ASN A 214 5.96 23.67 -12.61
C ASN A 214 5.09 24.93 -12.59
N ASP A 215 3.93 24.91 -11.91
CA ASP A 215 3.07 26.08 -11.70
C ASP A 215 2.94 26.54 -10.22
N LYS A 216 3.63 25.93 -9.24
CA LYS A 216 3.58 26.40 -7.85
C LYS A 216 4.96 26.33 -7.17
N LYS A 217 5.43 27.48 -6.69
CA LYS A 217 6.68 27.68 -5.96
C LYS A 217 6.94 26.61 -4.90
N PHE A 218 8.09 25.97 -5.01
CA PHE A 218 8.60 24.92 -4.15
C PHE A 218 9.19 25.49 -2.87
N ASN A 219 8.72 25.05 -1.71
CA ASN A 219 9.45 25.12 -0.46
C ASN A 219 10.05 23.74 -0.18
N MET A 220 11.38 23.65 -0.27
CA MET A 220 12.15 22.49 0.16
C MET A 220 12.13 22.39 1.67
N GLU A 221 11.27 21.58 2.24
CA GLU A 221 11.42 21.10 3.62
C GLU A 221 11.99 19.68 3.60
N LEU A 222 13.13 19.62 4.22
CA LEU A 222 14.13 18.58 4.28
C LEU A 222 13.61 17.21 4.79
N PHE A 223 14.21 16.17 4.23
CA PHE A 223 14.07 14.78 4.64
C PHE A 223 14.97 14.51 5.86
N ASP A 224 14.39 13.97 6.93
CA ASP A 224 15.17 13.34 7.99
C ASP A 224 15.48 11.89 7.58
N VAL A 225 16.67 11.69 7.06
CA VAL A 225 17.28 10.37 6.96
C VAL A 225 17.90 10.09 8.33
N LYS A 226 17.32 9.19 9.11
CA LYS A 226 17.98 8.73 10.33
C LYS A 226 19.19 7.88 9.93
N SER A 227 20.37 8.40 10.26
CA SER A 227 21.63 7.65 10.27
C SER A 227 21.64 6.59 11.38
#